data_c1e93d9bc12de22db915e10e5788f845
#
_entry.id   c1e93d9bc12de22db915e10e5788f845
#
_cell.length_a   1.000
_cell.length_b   1.000
_cell.length_c   1.000
_cell.angle_alpha   90.00
_cell.angle_beta   90.00
_cell.angle_gamma   90.00
#
_symmetry.space_group_name_H-M   'P 1'
#
loop_
_entity.id
_entity.type
_entity.pdbx_description
1 polymer ?
#
loop_
_entity_poly.entity_id
_entity_poly.type
_entity_poly.pdbx_seq_one_letter_code
_entity_poly.pdbx_strand_id
1 'polypeptide(L)'
;MLGEKLNKALTSKVFELQKYRSEFFGKLQSILGDRKDIKIVGDRFIFESELLFDSASADLQLSGKEKLSEIGLTLKETTNDIPSDIDWIIMVEGHTDKKPIQTIRYPSNWELSSARANTVLKLLLDLGFPPNRLASAGYGEFYPISNGETESDLQQNRRIELKLTSR
;
A
#
# COMPACT_ATOMS: atom_id res chain seq x y z
N MET A 1 4.43 37.27 -13.34
CA MET A 1 3.60 36.66 -14.40
C MET A 1 3.92 35.18 -14.64
N LEU A 2 5.18 34.84 -14.84
CA LEU A 2 5.58 33.42 -15.05
C LEU A 2 5.34 32.59 -13.80
N GLY A 3 5.64 33.11 -12.62
CA GLY A 3 5.42 32.45 -11.34
C GLY A 3 3.95 32.20 -11.04
N GLU A 4 3.06 33.13 -11.40
CA GLU A 4 1.61 32.94 -11.21
C GLU A 4 1.06 31.85 -12.13
N LYS A 5 1.52 31.78 -13.38
CA LYS A 5 1.13 30.71 -14.32
C LYS A 5 1.60 29.35 -13.83
N LEU A 6 2.82 29.26 -13.30
CA LEU A 6 3.35 28.02 -12.75
C LEU A 6 2.55 27.58 -11.52
N ASN A 7 2.23 28.48 -10.60
CA ASN A 7 1.42 28.19 -9.39
C ASN A 7 0.03 27.69 -9.77
N LYS A 8 -0.62 28.31 -10.75
CA LYS A 8 -1.93 27.86 -11.24
C LYS A 8 -1.86 26.46 -11.84
N ALA A 9 -0.82 26.18 -12.63
CA ALA A 9 -0.63 24.85 -13.22
C ALA A 9 -0.38 23.78 -12.17
N LEU A 10 0.45 24.05 -11.15
CA LEU A 10 0.72 23.14 -10.04
C LEU A 10 -0.53 22.88 -9.20
N THR A 11 -1.28 23.94 -8.88
CA THR A 11 -2.53 23.84 -8.13
C THR A 11 -3.55 23.01 -8.88
N SER A 12 -3.70 23.22 -10.20
CA SER A 12 -4.59 22.44 -11.05
C SER A 12 -4.23 20.96 -11.05
N LYS A 13 -2.93 20.61 -11.14
CA LYS A 13 -2.47 19.22 -11.09
C LYS A 13 -2.74 18.56 -9.75
N VAL A 14 -2.57 19.30 -8.64
CA VAL A 14 -2.87 18.79 -7.30
C VAL A 14 -4.37 18.49 -7.18
N PHE A 15 -5.24 19.38 -7.66
CA PHE A 15 -6.68 19.15 -7.66
C PHE A 15 -7.08 17.96 -8.53
N GLU A 16 -6.47 17.81 -9.70
CA GLU A 16 -6.71 16.67 -10.57
C GLU A 16 -6.33 15.35 -9.89
N LEU A 17 -5.16 15.28 -9.24
CA LEU A 17 -4.74 14.10 -8.53
C LEU A 17 -5.70 13.77 -7.38
N GLN A 18 -6.11 14.77 -6.59
CA GLN A 18 -7.08 14.57 -5.52
C GLN A 18 -8.42 14.07 -6.03
N LYS A 19 -8.90 14.60 -7.17
CA LYS A 19 -10.13 14.15 -7.82
C LYS A 19 -10.03 12.67 -8.20
N TYR A 20 -8.96 12.28 -8.91
CA TYR A 20 -8.76 10.90 -9.32
C TYR A 20 -8.53 9.98 -8.13
N ARG A 21 -7.85 10.44 -7.10
CA ARG A 21 -7.70 9.69 -5.85
C ARG A 21 -9.06 9.41 -5.22
N SER A 22 -9.93 10.42 -5.10
CA SER A 22 -11.27 10.26 -4.54
C SER A 22 -12.13 9.32 -5.37
N GLU A 23 -12.10 9.43 -6.70
CA GLU A 23 -12.82 8.54 -7.61
C GLU A 23 -12.29 7.10 -7.51
N PHE A 24 -10.97 6.95 -7.44
CA PHE A 24 -10.29 5.67 -7.30
C PHE A 24 -10.73 4.95 -6.02
N PHE A 25 -10.67 5.62 -4.86
CA PHE A 25 -11.07 5.01 -3.60
C PHE A 25 -12.58 4.78 -3.52
N GLY A 26 -13.40 5.69 -4.06
CA GLY A 26 -14.85 5.51 -4.13
C GLY A 26 -15.23 4.29 -4.94
N LYS A 27 -14.62 4.09 -6.10
CA LYS A 27 -14.86 2.94 -6.97
C LYS A 27 -14.40 1.64 -6.31
N LEU A 28 -13.22 1.64 -5.69
CA LEU A 28 -12.72 0.46 -4.99
C LEU A 28 -13.52 0.14 -3.74
N GLN A 29 -14.01 1.14 -3.03
CA GLN A 29 -14.92 0.94 -1.89
C GLN A 29 -16.18 0.21 -2.34
N SER A 30 -16.74 0.56 -3.48
CA SER A 30 -17.96 -0.10 -3.99
C SER A 30 -17.69 -1.53 -4.45
N ILE A 31 -16.49 -1.83 -4.96
CA ILE A 31 -16.13 -3.16 -5.45
C ILE A 31 -15.63 -4.07 -4.31
N LEU A 32 -14.78 -3.54 -3.42
CA LEU A 32 -14.03 -4.31 -2.43
C LEU A 32 -14.50 -4.09 -0.99
N GLY A 33 -15.43 -3.15 -0.74
CA GLY A 33 -15.79 -2.72 0.60
C GLY A 33 -16.41 -3.81 1.50
N ASP A 34 -16.98 -4.86 0.90
CA ASP A 34 -17.58 -5.98 1.63
C ASP A 34 -16.56 -7.09 1.96
N ARG A 35 -15.33 -7.00 1.46
CA ARG A 35 -14.30 -8.00 1.74
C ARG A 35 -13.78 -7.84 3.17
N LYS A 36 -13.59 -8.98 3.86
CA LYS A 36 -13.07 -9.02 5.22
C LYS A 36 -11.55 -9.03 5.28
N ASP A 37 -10.89 -9.39 4.18
CA ASP A 37 -9.44 -9.51 4.09
C ASP A 37 -8.74 -8.18 3.78
N ILE A 38 -9.51 -7.13 3.54
CA ILE A 38 -8.99 -5.80 3.28
C ILE A 38 -9.82 -4.77 4.04
N LYS A 39 -9.15 -3.77 4.61
CA LYS A 39 -9.80 -2.60 5.21
C LYS A 39 -9.50 -1.37 4.37
N ILE A 40 -10.53 -0.56 4.12
CA ILE A 40 -10.36 0.71 3.42
C ILE A 40 -10.57 1.81 4.45
N VAL A 41 -9.50 2.50 4.80
CA VAL A 41 -9.49 3.57 5.81
C VAL A 41 -8.94 4.84 5.18
N GLY A 42 -9.81 5.85 5.00
CA GLY A 42 -9.43 7.09 4.35
C GLY A 42 -8.95 6.84 2.92
N ASP A 43 -7.68 7.16 2.66
CA ASP A 43 -7.03 7.00 1.35
C ASP A 43 -6.13 5.76 1.27
N ARG A 44 -6.32 4.78 2.17
CA ARG A 44 -5.43 3.62 2.30
C ARG A 44 -6.18 2.31 2.27
N PHE A 45 -5.56 1.31 1.65
CA PHE A 45 -5.97 -0.10 1.72
C PHE A 45 -5.04 -0.80 2.69
N ILE A 46 -5.61 -1.47 3.68
CA ILE A 46 -4.86 -2.11 4.76
C ILE A 46 -5.11 -3.61 4.73
N PHE A 47 -4.00 -4.37 4.67
CA PHE A 47 -3.98 -5.83 4.73
C PHE A 47 -3.23 -6.26 5.99
N GLU A 48 -3.82 -7.14 6.77
CA GLU A 48 -3.08 -7.76 7.88
C GLU A 48 -1.98 -8.67 7.34
N SER A 49 -0.78 -8.58 7.92
CA SER A 49 0.39 -9.34 7.45
C SER A 49 0.18 -10.85 7.53
N GLU A 50 -0.54 -11.34 8.54
CA GLU A 50 -0.80 -12.78 8.70
C GLU A 50 -1.63 -13.37 7.57
N LEU A 51 -2.42 -12.55 6.87
CA LEU A 51 -3.19 -13.01 5.71
C LEU A 51 -2.30 -13.20 4.48
N LEU A 52 -1.12 -12.59 4.46
CA LEU A 52 -0.22 -12.58 3.32
C LEU A 52 1.04 -13.40 3.53
N PHE A 53 1.61 -13.35 4.74
CA PHE A 53 2.93 -13.91 5.05
C PHE A 53 2.89 -14.83 6.25
N ASP A 54 3.83 -15.79 6.28
CA ASP A 54 4.15 -16.53 7.49
C ASP A 54 4.85 -15.64 8.51
N SER A 55 4.82 -16.03 9.79
CA SER A 55 5.50 -15.31 10.85
C SER A 55 6.99 -15.11 10.51
N ALA A 56 7.51 -13.91 10.74
CA ALA A 56 8.90 -13.52 10.50
C ALA A 56 9.38 -13.79 9.05
N SER A 57 8.47 -13.83 8.09
CA SER A 57 8.79 -14.09 6.69
C SER A 57 8.27 -12.96 5.80
N ALA A 58 8.93 -12.74 4.68
CA ALA A 58 8.46 -11.88 3.59
C ALA A 58 8.09 -12.68 2.34
N ASP A 59 7.95 -13.99 2.47
CA ASP A 59 7.47 -14.85 1.39
C ASP A 59 5.95 -14.97 1.48
N LEU A 60 5.24 -14.74 0.36
CA LEU A 60 3.79 -14.82 0.34
C LEU A 60 3.33 -16.26 0.49
N GLN A 61 2.36 -16.47 1.36
CA GLN A 61 1.58 -17.71 1.39
C GLN A 61 0.77 -17.82 0.10
N LEU A 62 0.46 -19.05 -0.32
CA LEU A 62 -0.33 -19.27 -1.54
C LEU A 62 -1.68 -18.56 -1.48
N SER A 63 -2.40 -18.69 -0.35
CA SER A 63 -3.67 -18.00 -0.14
C SER A 63 -3.52 -16.47 -0.17
N GLY A 64 -2.45 -15.94 0.38
CA GLY A 64 -2.15 -14.50 0.35
C GLY A 64 -1.85 -14.01 -1.06
N LYS A 65 -1.11 -14.80 -1.83
CA LYS A 65 -0.82 -14.49 -3.23
C LYS A 65 -2.09 -14.45 -4.07
N GLU A 66 -3.00 -15.40 -3.87
CA GLU A 66 -4.29 -15.43 -4.57
C GLU A 66 -5.15 -14.22 -4.25
N LYS A 67 -5.31 -13.90 -2.96
CA LYS A 67 -6.09 -12.74 -2.51
C LYS A 67 -5.52 -11.43 -3.03
N LEU A 68 -4.22 -11.25 -2.90
CA LEU A 68 -3.54 -10.04 -3.33
C LEU A 68 -3.58 -9.89 -4.85
N SER A 69 -3.52 -11.00 -5.60
CA SER A 69 -3.63 -10.99 -7.06
C SER A 69 -5.01 -10.51 -7.52
N GLU A 70 -6.09 -10.99 -6.89
CA GLU A 70 -7.45 -10.55 -7.19
C GLU A 70 -7.61 -9.05 -6.96
N ILE A 71 -7.15 -8.58 -5.80
CA ILE A 71 -7.23 -7.17 -5.43
C ILE A 71 -6.33 -6.33 -6.35
N GLY A 72 -5.13 -6.80 -6.63
CA GLY A 72 -4.18 -6.12 -7.51
C GLY A 72 -4.71 -5.94 -8.93
N LEU A 73 -5.39 -6.93 -9.48
CA LEU A 73 -6.03 -6.81 -10.81
C LEU A 73 -7.14 -5.77 -10.80
N THR A 74 -7.94 -5.72 -9.75
CA THR A 74 -8.97 -4.68 -9.60
C THR A 74 -8.35 -3.29 -9.48
N LEU A 75 -7.27 -3.16 -8.71
CA LEU A 75 -6.51 -1.91 -8.61
C LEU A 75 -5.98 -1.48 -9.98
N LYS A 76 -5.43 -2.40 -10.74
CA LYS A 76 -4.87 -2.11 -12.06
C LYS A 76 -5.94 -1.63 -13.02
N GLU A 77 -7.08 -2.31 -13.08
CA GLU A 77 -8.20 -1.89 -13.93
C GLU A 77 -8.68 -0.49 -13.56
N THR A 78 -8.77 -0.21 -12.26
CA THR A 78 -9.22 1.10 -11.76
C THR A 78 -8.22 2.20 -12.10
N THR A 79 -6.91 1.95 -12.02
CA THR A 79 -5.88 2.93 -12.37
C THR A 79 -5.84 3.25 -13.87
N ASN A 80 -6.36 2.37 -14.72
CA ASN A 80 -6.43 2.66 -16.16
C ASN A 80 -7.31 3.88 -16.49
N ASP A 81 -8.21 4.26 -15.60
CA ASP A 81 -9.05 5.45 -15.74
C ASP A 81 -8.31 6.75 -15.41
N ILE A 82 -7.13 6.67 -14.83
CA ILE A 82 -6.32 7.84 -14.50
C ILE A 82 -5.53 8.26 -15.74
N PRO A 83 -5.65 9.54 -16.18
CA PRO A 83 -4.89 10.01 -17.33
C PRO A 83 -3.38 9.85 -17.14
N SER A 84 -2.67 9.53 -18.21
CA SER A 84 -1.23 9.26 -18.18
C SER A 84 -0.36 10.47 -17.81
N ASP A 85 -0.90 11.69 -17.98
CA ASP A 85 -0.21 12.92 -17.62
C ASP A 85 -0.30 13.26 -16.12
N ILE A 86 -1.14 12.54 -15.35
CA ILE A 86 -1.17 12.62 -13.90
C ILE A 86 -0.01 11.81 -13.35
N ASP A 87 0.80 12.41 -12.49
CA ASP A 87 2.01 11.78 -11.94
C ASP A 87 1.68 10.97 -10.69
N TRP A 88 0.87 9.93 -10.87
CA TRP A 88 0.44 9.06 -9.77
C TRP A 88 1.37 7.87 -9.59
N ILE A 89 1.45 7.39 -8.36
CA ILE A 89 2.07 6.11 -8.01
C ILE A 89 1.20 5.38 -6.97
N ILE A 90 1.34 4.06 -6.94
CA ILE A 90 0.90 3.24 -5.82
C ILE A 90 2.11 3.05 -4.90
N MET A 91 1.99 3.52 -3.68
CA MET A 91 3.00 3.31 -2.63
C MET A 91 2.61 2.10 -1.80
N VAL A 92 3.52 1.15 -1.67
CA VAL A 92 3.37 -0.02 -0.80
C VAL A 92 4.16 0.24 0.47
N GLU A 93 3.48 0.24 1.62
CA GLU A 93 4.10 0.49 2.93
C GLU A 93 4.02 -0.75 3.81
N GLY A 94 5.17 -1.17 4.33
CA GLY A 94 5.26 -2.28 5.28
C GLY A 94 5.38 -1.76 6.71
N HIS A 95 4.64 -2.37 7.63
CA HIS A 95 4.63 -2.02 9.05
C HIS A 95 4.70 -3.27 9.90
N THR A 96 5.41 -3.20 11.02
CA THR A 96 5.50 -4.26 12.00
C THR A 96 4.87 -3.84 13.33
N ASP A 97 4.71 -4.81 14.24
CA ASP A 97 4.46 -4.48 15.64
C ASP A 97 5.78 -4.09 16.33
N LYS A 98 5.70 -3.77 17.61
CA LYS A 98 6.86 -3.33 18.40
C LYS A 98 7.74 -4.46 18.92
N LYS A 99 7.34 -5.73 18.74
CA LYS A 99 8.19 -6.85 19.15
C LYS A 99 9.44 -6.89 18.28
N PRO A 100 10.63 -6.92 18.90
CA PRO A 100 11.87 -6.98 18.13
C PRO A 100 11.95 -8.27 17.31
N ILE A 101 12.50 -8.17 16.10
CA ILE A 101 12.93 -9.32 15.33
C ILE A 101 14.45 -9.25 15.20
N GLN A 102 15.09 -10.39 15.29
CA GLN A 102 16.54 -10.50 15.04
C GLN A 102 16.82 -11.90 14.49
N THR A 103 16.81 -12.00 13.18
CA THR A 103 17.16 -13.23 12.47
C THR A 103 18.29 -12.93 11.49
N ILE A 104 18.92 -13.99 10.95
CA ILE A 104 19.94 -13.81 9.92
C ILE A 104 19.38 -13.06 8.71
N ARG A 105 18.16 -13.40 8.32
CA ARG A 105 17.50 -12.81 7.15
C ARG A 105 16.99 -11.40 7.42
N TYR A 106 16.49 -11.15 8.64
CA TYR A 106 15.94 -9.86 9.05
C TYR A 106 16.54 -9.40 10.37
N PRO A 107 17.62 -8.62 10.32
CA PRO A 107 18.28 -8.13 11.54
C PRO A 107 17.42 -7.21 12.40
N SER A 108 16.44 -6.53 11.80
CA SER A 108 15.53 -5.64 12.51
C SER A 108 14.17 -5.57 11.81
N ASN A 109 13.21 -4.89 12.44
CA ASN A 109 11.90 -4.63 11.84
C ASN A 109 11.98 -3.71 10.60
N TRP A 110 13.04 -2.94 10.46
CA TRP A 110 13.29 -2.16 9.24
C TRP A 110 13.44 -3.07 8.02
N GLU A 111 14.26 -4.09 8.11
CA GLU A 111 14.50 -5.02 7.01
C GLU A 111 13.26 -5.87 6.73
N LEU A 112 12.57 -6.35 7.78
CA LEU A 112 11.35 -7.14 7.59
C LEU A 112 10.24 -6.35 6.91
N SER A 113 9.96 -5.14 7.39
CA SER A 113 8.91 -4.30 6.81
C SER A 113 9.23 -3.92 5.36
N SER A 114 10.48 -3.59 5.07
CA SER A 114 10.94 -3.27 3.72
C SER A 114 10.85 -4.47 2.79
N ALA A 115 11.25 -5.65 3.25
CA ALA A 115 11.19 -6.89 2.46
C ALA A 115 9.75 -7.28 2.14
N ARG A 116 8.84 -7.16 3.10
CA ARG A 116 7.41 -7.44 2.88
C ARG A 116 6.79 -6.48 1.88
N ALA A 117 7.09 -5.19 2.00
CA ALA A 117 6.62 -4.18 1.03
C ALA A 117 7.14 -4.49 -0.37
N ASN A 118 8.42 -4.85 -0.49
CA ASN A 118 9.00 -5.22 -1.78
C ASN A 118 8.37 -6.47 -2.39
N THR A 119 8.03 -7.46 -1.57
CA THR A 119 7.36 -8.67 -2.06
C THR A 119 6.00 -8.32 -2.69
N VAL A 120 5.22 -7.46 -2.03
CA VAL A 120 3.93 -7.00 -2.57
C VAL A 120 4.14 -6.20 -3.85
N LEU A 121 5.12 -5.30 -3.89
CA LEU A 121 5.46 -4.53 -5.08
C LEU A 121 5.79 -5.43 -6.27
N LYS A 122 6.58 -6.48 -6.05
CA LYS A 122 6.95 -7.41 -7.10
C LYS A 122 5.74 -8.16 -7.65
N LEU A 123 4.79 -8.52 -6.79
CA LEU A 123 3.55 -9.14 -7.24
C LEU A 123 2.75 -8.17 -8.13
N LEU A 124 2.67 -6.91 -7.76
CA LEU A 124 2.00 -5.90 -8.59
C LEU A 124 2.69 -5.72 -9.95
N LEU A 125 4.02 -5.77 -9.98
CA LEU A 125 4.77 -5.79 -11.24
C LEU A 125 4.39 -6.98 -12.10
N ASP A 126 4.30 -8.17 -11.51
CA ASP A 126 3.92 -9.39 -12.22
C ASP A 126 2.50 -9.32 -12.77
N LEU A 127 1.62 -8.57 -12.13
CA LEU A 127 0.25 -8.33 -12.60
C LEU A 127 0.19 -7.31 -13.74
N GLY A 128 1.31 -6.65 -14.05
CA GLY A 128 1.41 -5.74 -15.18
C GLY A 128 1.38 -4.26 -14.85
N PHE A 129 1.52 -3.87 -13.56
CA PHE A 129 1.69 -2.46 -13.23
C PHE A 129 2.99 -1.93 -13.83
N PRO A 130 2.99 -0.73 -14.43
CA PRO A 130 4.22 -0.13 -14.91
C PRO A 130 5.19 0.16 -13.75
N PRO A 131 6.49 -0.15 -13.90
CA PRO A 131 7.45 0.07 -12.81
C PRO A 131 7.54 1.51 -12.32
N ASN A 132 7.31 2.48 -13.20
CA ASN A 132 7.35 3.89 -12.81
C ASN A 132 6.11 4.36 -12.02
N ARG A 133 5.13 3.48 -11.84
CA ARG A 133 3.91 3.75 -11.06
C ARG A 133 3.91 3.07 -9.71
N LEU A 134 5.01 2.47 -9.29
CA LEU A 134 5.12 1.74 -8.04
C LEU A 134 6.30 2.23 -7.21
N ALA A 135 6.12 2.24 -5.90
CA ALA A 135 7.20 2.44 -4.94
C ALA A 135 6.89 1.63 -3.68
N SER A 136 7.91 1.30 -2.91
CA SER A 136 7.76 0.60 -1.64
C SER A 136 8.57 1.28 -0.55
N ALA A 137 8.10 1.15 0.69
CA ALA A 137 8.79 1.68 1.86
C ALA A 137 8.54 0.79 3.07
N GLY A 138 9.56 0.63 3.90
CA GLY A 138 9.46 -0.05 5.19
C GLY A 138 9.51 0.96 6.31
N TYR A 139 8.48 1.00 7.13
CA TYR A 139 8.36 1.95 8.25
C TYR A 139 8.70 1.34 9.60
N GLY A 140 9.00 0.03 9.65
CA GLY A 140 9.27 -0.64 10.91
C GLY A 140 8.06 -0.61 11.85
N GLU A 141 8.32 -0.41 13.13
CA GLU A 141 7.31 -0.42 14.20
C GLU A 141 6.78 0.97 14.59
N PHE A 142 7.23 2.03 13.91
CA PHE A 142 7.14 3.42 14.41
C PHE A 142 5.85 4.14 14.03
N TYR A 143 4.95 3.50 13.31
CA TYR A 143 3.64 4.06 12.93
C TYR A 143 2.51 3.13 13.32
N PRO A 144 2.32 2.87 14.64
CA PRO A 144 1.30 1.93 15.08
C PRO A 144 -0.11 2.49 14.85
N ILE A 145 -1.03 1.61 14.47
CA ILE A 145 -2.47 1.91 14.46
C ILE A 145 -3.00 1.85 15.89
N SER A 146 -2.53 0.87 16.67
CA SER A 146 -2.92 0.68 18.07
C SER A 146 -1.70 0.80 18.96
N ASN A 147 -1.83 1.53 20.07
CA ASN A 147 -0.76 1.72 21.05
C ASN A 147 -0.79 0.69 22.19
N GLY A 148 -1.78 -0.22 22.19
CA GLY A 148 -1.90 -1.27 23.21
C GLY A 148 -0.87 -2.39 23.05
N GLU A 149 -0.88 -3.32 23.98
CA GLU A 149 0.06 -4.44 24.04
C GLU A 149 -0.59 -5.81 23.92
N THR A 150 -1.92 -5.85 23.76
CA THR A 150 -2.62 -7.11 23.54
C THR A 150 -2.24 -7.70 22.17
N GLU A 151 -2.44 -9.01 21.99
CA GLU A 151 -2.18 -9.63 20.70
C GLU A 151 -3.03 -9.02 19.59
N SER A 152 -4.26 -8.62 19.89
CA SER A 152 -5.11 -7.92 18.94
C SER A 152 -4.52 -6.57 18.52
N ASP A 153 -3.97 -5.81 19.46
CA ASP A 153 -3.30 -4.53 19.16
C ASP A 153 -2.08 -4.74 18.29
N LEU A 154 -1.23 -5.72 18.62
CA LEU A 154 -0.03 -6.03 17.86
C LEU A 154 -0.36 -6.52 16.46
N GLN A 155 -1.41 -7.33 16.32
CA GLN A 155 -1.86 -7.83 15.03
C GLN A 155 -2.29 -6.71 14.07
N GLN A 156 -2.99 -5.71 14.59
CA GLN A 156 -3.39 -4.54 13.79
C GLN A 156 -2.18 -3.75 13.28
N ASN A 157 -1.09 -3.75 14.02
CA ASN A 157 0.12 -3.04 13.63
C ASN A 157 0.93 -3.78 12.56
N ARG A 158 0.85 -5.12 12.50
CA ARG A 158 1.50 -5.94 11.48
C ARG A 158 0.68 -5.91 10.19
N ARG A 159 1.03 -5.00 9.29
CA ARG A 159 0.20 -4.73 8.12
C ARG A 159 0.99 -4.25 6.91
N ILE A 160 0.35 -4.38 5.76
CA ILE A 160 0.75 -3.72 4.52
C ILE A 160 -0.32 -2.67 4.21
N GLU A 161 0.09 -1.47 3.87
CA GLU A 161 -0.80 -0.41 3.41
C GLU A 161 -0.47 -0.06 1.96
N LEU A 162 -1.51 0.12 1.17
CA LEU A 162 -1.40 0.63 -0.20
C LEU A 162 -2.08 1.98 -0.28
N LYS A 163 -1.44 2.94 -0.91
CA LYS A 163 -2.06 4.24 -1.16
C LYS A 163 -1.73 4.74 -2.56
N LEU A 164 -2.69 5.45 -3.15
CA LEU A 164 -2.48 6.20 -4.37
C LEU A 164 -1.98 7.60 -3.99
N THR A 165 -0.83 7.98 -4.51
CA THR A 165 -0.21 9.27 -4.17
C THR A 165 0.54 9.82 -5.38
N SER A 166 1.20 10.94 -5.22
CA SER A 166 2.08 11.50 -6.25
C SER A 166 3.55 11.19 -5.94
N ARG A 167 4.33 11.15 -6.98
CA ARG A 167 5.77 10.98 -6.90
C ARG A 167 6.45 12.26 -6.41
#